data_4ce87f68c20c0dfa3ecd12b1295fa2e9
#
_entry.id   4ce87f68c20c0dfa3ecd12b1295fa2e9
#
_cell.length_a   1.000
_cell.length_b   1.000
_cell.length_c   1.000
_cell.angle_alpha   90.00
_cell.angle_beta   90.00
_cell.angle_gamma   90.00
#
_symmetry.space_group_name_H-M   'P 1'
#
loop_
_entity.id
_entity.type
_entity.pdbx_description
1 polymer ?
#
loop_
_entity_poly.entity_id
_entity_poly.type
_entity_poly.pdbx_seq_one_letter_code
_entity_poly.pdbx_strand_id
1 'polypeptide(L)'
;MREKGPDKISFDPGAYLERRTLILGDINTGKTAVTSRIMEAMCEAGLGERIMALDLAPEIPPDVMLEKDLAGVGGFLRVPEARGVLYLRPRILPPRLMAKRPEEAISIAQENLRAIEGILERPPEARDILFVNDVSLYLHAGDANQLICFLRKFQTVVANAYRGTKLPQGPISSREREQVDILVQFFDLVLEL
;
A
#
# COMPACT_ATOMS: atom_id res chain seq x y z
N MET A 1 13.81 -11.72 5.49
CA MET A 1 13.21 -13.06 5.73
C MET A 1 11.91 -13.16 4.96
N ARG A 2 11.63 -14.26 4.26
CA ARG A 2 10.36 -14.46 3.53
C ARG A 2 9.55 -15.53 4.25
N GLU A 3 8.32 -15.21 4.59
CA GLU A 3 7.37 -16.15 5.21
C GLU A 3 6.15 -16.31 4.30
N LYS A 4 5.71 -17.55 4.09
CA LYS A 4 4.57 -17.87 3.23
C LYS A 4 3.45 -18.49 4.05
N GLY A 5 2.24 -17.99 3.80
CA GLY A 5 0.98 -18.50 4.30
C GLY A 5 0.37 -17.70 5.45
N PRO A 6 -0.98 -17.62 5.49
CA PRO A 6 -1.73 -16.82 6.47
C PRO A 6 -1.54 -17.30 7.92
N ASP A 7 -1.18 -18.56 8.15
CA ASP A 7 -1.07 -19.15 9.50
C ASP A 7 0.15 -18.65 10.31
N LYS A 8 1.02 -17.83 9.71
CA LYS A 8 2.22 -17.29 10.36
C LYS A 8 2.15 -15.80 10.67
N ILE A 9 1.01 -15.15 10.42
CA ILE A 9 0.87 -13.73 10.66
C ILE A 9 0.65 -13.49 12.15
N SER A 10 1.63 -12.87 12.79
CA SER A 10 1.46 -12.35 14.14
C SER A 10 0.69 -11.05 14.12
N PHE A 11 -0.14 -10.82 15.15
CA PHE A 11 -0.75 -9.51 15.41
C PHE A 11 -0.18 -8.88 16.68
N ASP A 12 0.93 -9.42 17.22
CA ASP A 12 1.70 -8.77 18.26
C ASP A 12 2.45 -7.57 17.67
N PRO A 13 2.23 -6.33 18.15
CA PRO A 13 2.95 -5.13 17.71
C PRO A 13 4.48 -5.30 17.73
N GLY A 14 5.02 -6.00 18.72
CA GLY A 14 6.46 -6.25 18.87
C GLY A 14 7.10 -6.98 17.68
N ALA A 15 6.30 -7.75 16.93
CA ALA A 15 6.79 -8.43 15.72
C ALA A 15 7.13 -7.45 14.57
N TYR A 16 6.61 -6.21 14.61
CA TYR A 16 6.69 -5.24 13.52
C TYR A 16 7.45 -3.96 13.89
N LEU A 17 7.58 -3.64 15.19
CA LEU A 17 8.28 -2.44 15.63
C LEU A 17 9.77 -2.46 15.24
N GLU A 18 10.29 -1.29 14.89
CA GLU A 18 11.67 -1.08 14.43
C GLU A 18 12.04 -1.97 13.22
N ARG A 19 11.06 -2.31 12.42
CA ARG A 19 11.18 -3.20 11.28
C ARG A 19 10.38 -2.70 10.08
N ARG A 20 10.82 -3.08 8.89
CA ARG A 20 10.13 -2.82 7.63
C ARG A 20 9.50 -4.12 7.15
N THR A 21 8.18 -4.14 7.09
CA THR A 21 7.38 -5.31 6.69
C THR A 21 6.59 -5.01 5.43
N LEU A 22 6.70 -5.89 4.43
CA LEU A 22 5.92 -5.83 3.19
C LEU A 22 5.00 -7.04 3.09
N ILE A 23 3.72 -6.80 2.85
CA ILE A 23 2.69 -7.82 2.64
C ILE A 23 2.38 -7.88 1.15
N LEU A 24 2.71 -8.99 0.52
CA LEU A 24 2.50 -9.23 -0.92
C LEU A 24 1.34 -10.19 -1.15
N GLY A 25 0.67 -10.05 -2.27
CA GLY A 25 -0.34 -11.01 -2.70
C GLY A 25 -1.17 -10.49 -3.87
N ASP A 26 -1.98 -11.37 -4.45
CA ASP A 26 -2.93 -11.04 -5.52
C ASP A 26 -4.13 -10.21 -4.98
N ILE A 27 -5.03 -9.79 -5.85
CA ILE A 27 -6.29 -9.18 -5.41
C ILE A 27 -7.08 -10.16 -4.53
N ASN A 28 -7.82 -9.62 -3.57
CA ASN A 28 -8.69 -10.37 -2.65
C ASN A 28 -7.98 -11.43 -1.78
N THR A 29 -6.66 -11.33 -1.57
CA THR A 29 -5.94 -12.22 -0.64
C THR A 29 -5.96 -11.72 0.82
N GLY A 30 -6.59 -10.59 1.11
CA GLY A 30 -6.73 -10.08 2.47
C GLY A 30 -5.59 -9.17 2.93
N LYS A 31 -4.68 -8.72 2.06
CA LYS A 31 -3.56 -7.81 2.40
C LYS A 31 -4.00 -6.60 3.23
N THR A 32 -5.01 -5.87 2.75
CA THR A 32 -5.52 -4.68 3.44
C THR A 32 -6.10 -5.02 4.81
N ALA A 33 -6.80 -6.16 4.93
CA ALA A 33 -7.35 -6.61 6.22
C ALA A 33 -6.24 -6.94 7.22
N VAL A 34 -5.18 -7.62 6.78
CA VAL A 34 -4.00 -7.91 7.62
C VAL A 34 -3.31 -6.62 8.03
N THR A 35 -3.08 -5.69 7.08
CA THR A 35 -2.47 -4.38 7.37
C THR A 35 -3.28 -3.60 8.40
N SER A 36 -4.62 -3.56 8.26
CA SER A 36 -5.52 -2.89 9.21
C SER A 36 -5.47 -3.52 10.60
N ARG A 37 -5.44 -4.85 10.70
CA ARG A 37 -5.37 -5.55 12.00
C ARG A 37 -4.05 -5.33 12.72
N ILE A 38 -2.93 -5.25 11.99
CA ILE A 38 -1.62 -4.90 12.59
C ILE A 38 -1.67 -3.47 13.12
N MET A 39 -2.25 -2.52 12.36
CA MET A 39 -2.42 -1.13 12.80
C MET A 39 -3.34 -1.03 14.02
N GLU A 40 -4.45 -1.76 14.03
CA GLU A 40 -5.38 -1.83 15.16
C GLU A 40 -4.68 -2.31 16.44
N ALA A 41 -3.91 -3.39 16.36
CA ALA A 41 -3.15 -3.91 17.50
C ALA A 41 -2.12 -2.88 18.02
N MET A 42 -1.43 -2.15 17.12
CA MET A 42 -0.55 -1.05 17.54
C MET A 42 -1.31 0.09 18.22
N CYS A 43 -2.50 0.43 17.73
CA CYS A 43 -3.37 1.43 18.38
C CYS A 43 -3.84 0.98 19.77
N GLU A 44 -4.19 -0.30 19.93
CA GLU A 44 -4.55 -0.89 21.21
C GLU A 44 -3.38 -0.85 22.22
N ALA A 45 -2.14 -1.00 21.72
CA ALA A 45 -0.91 -0.84 22.48
C ALA A 45 -0.54 0.63 22.79
N GLY A 46 -1.40 1.61 22.44
CA GLY A 46 -1.18 3.03 22.72
C GLY A 46 -0.25 3.76 21.74
N LEU A 47 0.05 3.18 20.58
CA LEU A 47 0.99 3.74 19.60
C LEU A 47 0.33 4.64 18.54
N GLY A 48 -0.97 4.88 18.60
CA GLY A 48 -1.73 5.55 17.54
C GLY A 48 -1.20 6.93 17.14
N GLU A 49 -0.78 7.76 18.10
CA GLU A 49 -0.22 9.10 17.84
C GLU A 49 1.12 9.07 17.11
N ARG A 50 1.82 7.93 17.13
CA ARG A 50 3.06 7.70 16.38
C ARG A 50 2.81 7.23 14.95
N ILE A 51 1.57 6.85 14.62
CA ILE A 51 1.23 6.25 13.32
C ILE A 51 0.81 7.32 12.31
N MET A 52 1.43 7.26 11.12
CA MET A 52 0.92 7.81 9.87
C MET A 52 0.41 6.65 9.02
N ALA A 53 -0.81 6.74 8.53
CA ALA A 53 -1.39 5.79 7.59
C ALA A 53 -1.62 6.48 6.24
N LEU A 54 -0.93 6.02 5.20
CA LEU A 54 -1.06 6.48 3.82
C LEU A 54 -1.83 5.43 3.02
N ASP A 55 -3.06 5.75 2.65
CA ASP A 55 -3.93 4.84 1.92
C ASP A 55 -3.97 5.21 0.43
N LEU A 56 -3.31 4.39 -0.38
CA LEU A 56 -3.23 4.56 -1.83
C LEU A 56 -4.24 3.68 -2.59
N ALA A 57 -5.13 3.00 -1.88
CA ALA A 57 -6.17 2.21 -2.54
C ALA A 57 -7.03 3.09 -3.46
N PRO A 58 -7.28 2.66 -4.71
CA PRO A 58 -7.99 3.47 -5.67
C PRO A 58 -9.49 3.53 -5.39
N GLU A 59 -10.09 4.66 -5.74
CA GLU A 59 -11.55 4.81 -5.81
C GLU A 59 -12.05 4.18 -7.11
N ILE A 60 -12.67 3.01 -7.00
CA ILE A 60 -13.23 2.31 -8.17
C ILE A 60 -14.66 2.84 -8.39
N PRO A 61 -14.95 3.43 -9.56
CA PRO A 61 -16.30 3.86 -9.89
C PRO A 61 -17.29 2.69 -9.84
N PRO A 62 -18.54 2.90 -9.35
CA PRO A 62 -19.53 1.83 -9.17
C PRO A 62 -19.86 1.07 -10.46
N ASP A 63 -19.93 1.76 -11.60
CA ASP A 63 -20.15 1.19 -12.93
C ASP A 63 -19.02 0.22 -13.33
N VAL A 64 -17.75 0.63 -13.12
CA VAL A 64 -16.58 -0.21 -13.38
C VAL A 64 -16.54 -1.43 -12.44
N MET A 65 -16.96 -1.26 -11.20
CA MET A 65 -17.02 -2.34 -10.22
C MET A 65 -18.02 -3.42 -10.63
N LEU A 66 -19.21 -3.01 -11.11
CA LEU A 66 -20.27 -3.91 -11.57
C LEU A 66 -19.90 -4.63 -12.86
N GLU A 67 -19.33 -3.91 -13.84
CA GLU A 67 -18.99 -4.49 -15.15
C GLU A 67 -17.90 -5.56 -15.08
N LYS A 68 -16.98 -5.46 -14.11
CA LYS A 68 -15.76 -6.30 -14.04
C LYS A 68 -15.77 -7.30 -12.89
N ASP A 69 -16.89 -7.44 -12.18
CA ASP A 69 -17.01 -8.33 -11.00
C ASP A 69 -15.84 -8.15 -9.99
N LEU A 70 -15.57 -6.90 -9.64
CA LEU A 70 -14.44 -6.49 -8.80
C LEU A 70 -14.81 -6.38 -7.30
N ALA A 71 -15.79 -7.15 -6.85
CA ALA A 71 -16.19 -7.15 -5.45
C ALA A 71 -14.96 -7.39 -4.54
N GLY A 72 -14.72 -6.46 -3.60
CA GLY A 72 -13.61 -6.53 -2.65
C GLY A 72 -12.26 -6.02 -3.17
N VAL A 73 -12.15 -5.55 -4.41
CA VAL A 73 -10.93 -4.89 -4.91
C VAL A 73 -10.91 -3.42 -4.45
N GLY A 74 -9.73 -2.88 -4.11
CA GLY A 74 -9.57 -1.49 -3.69
C GLY A 74 -10.06 -1.22 -2.26
N GLY A 75 -9.91 -2.17 -1.35
CA GLY A 75 -10.28 -2.01 0.05
C GLY A 75 -9.42 -0.95 0.76
N PHE A 76 -10.07 -0.04 1.50
CA PHE A 76 -9.40 0.97 2.31
C PHE A 76 -8.97 0.43 3.67
N LEU A 77 -7.95 1.05 4.25
CA LEU A 77 -7.56 0.77 5.63
C LEU A 77 -8.70 1.10 6.60
N ARG A 78 -8.91 0.20 7.55
CA ARG A 78 -9.76 0.47 8.71
C ARG A 78 -8.91 1.13 9.77
N VAL A 79 -9.09 2.43 9.93
CA VAL A 79 -8.35 3.22 10.92
C VAL A 79 -9.20 3.31 12.18
N PRO A 80 -8.68 2.90 13.36
CA PRO A 80 -9.40 3.02 14.62
C PRO A 80 -9.70 4.48 14.94
N GLU A 81 -10.97 4.80 15.22
CA GLU A 81 -11.39 6.13 15.62
C GLU A 81 -10.76 6.54 16.96
N ALA A 82 -10.53 7.84 17.14
CA ALA A 82 -10.03 8.45 18.38
C ALA A 82 -8.68 7.89 18.91
N ARG A 83 -7.85 7.28 18.08
CA ARG A 83 -6.53 6.73 18.45
C ARG A 83 -5.35 7.60 18.03
N GLY A 84 -5.59 8.80 17.50
CA GLY A 84 -4.55 9.76 17.14
C GLY A 84 -3.78 9.41 15.84
N VAL A 85 -4.20 8.42 15.07
CA VAL A 85 -3.59 8.07 13.77
C VAL A 85 -3.77 9.23 12.79
N LEU A 86 -2.67 9.64 12.14
CA LEU A 86 -2.76 10.55 10.99
C LEU A 86 -3.09 9.73 9.75
N TYR A 87 -4.34 9.79 9.30
CA TYR A 87 -4.79 9.11 8.10
C TYR A 87 -4.80 10.05 6.90
N LEU A 88 -4.01 9.72 5.89
CA LEU A 88 -3.89 10.48 4.64
C LEU A 88 -4.33 9.60 3.47
N ARG A 89 -5.26 10.11 2.68
CA ARG A 89 -5.80 9.40 1.52
C ARG A 89 -5.92 10.36 0.35
N PRO A 90 -4.95 10.38 -0.58
CA PRO A 90 -5.09 11.11 -1.83
C PRO A 90 -6.18 10.46 -2.69
N ARG A 91 -6.76 11.23 -3.58
CA ARG A 91 -7.67 10.67 -4.58
C ARG A 91 -6.87 9.91 -5.62
N ILE A 92 -7.02 8.60 -5.65
CA ILE A 92 -6.34 7.69 -6.58
C ILE A 92 -7.37 7.03 -7.50
N LEU A 93 -7.09 7.04 -8.78
CA LEU A 93 -7.91 6.37 -9.79
C LEU A 93 -7.25 5.05 -10.20
N PRO A 94 -8.01 3.99 -10.52
CA PRO A 94 -7.46 2.68 -10.92
C PRO A 94 -7.06 2.67 -12.41
N PRO A 95 -5.77 2.84 -12.79
CA PRO A 95 -5.36 3.01 -14.18
C PRO A 95 -5.73 1.81 -15.07
N ARG A 96 -5.56 0.58 -14.54
CA ARG A 96 -5.83 -0.67 -15.29
C ARG A 96 -7.31 -0.94 -15.51
N LEU A 97 -8.19 -0.34 -14.72
CA LEU A 97 -9.62 -0.59 -14.78
C LEU A 97 -10.35 0.48 -15.59
N MET A 98 -9.86 1.72 -15.58
CA MET A 98 -10.51 2.84 -16.24
C MET A 98 -9.99 3.09 -17.66
N ALA A 99 -8.71 2.85 -17.91
CA ALA A 99 -8.12 3.13 -19.21
C ALA A 99 -8.61 2.14 -20.28
N LYS A 100 -8.94 2.70 -21.46
CA LYS A 100 -9.26 1.92 -22.66
C LYS A 100 -8.03 1.67 -23.53
N ARG A 101 -6.97 2.48 -23.37
CA ARG A 101 -5.72 2.41 -24.12
C ARG A 101 -4.52 2.51 -23.17
N PRO A 102 -3.36 1.95 -23.52
CA PRO A 102 -2.15 2.00 -22.68
C PRO A 102 -1.73 3.43 -22.29
N GLU A 103 -1.85 4.39 -23.21
CA GLU A 103 -1.47 5.79 -22.97
C GLU A 103 -2.36 6.45 -21.91
N GLU A 104 -3.65 6.13 -21.88
CA GLU A 104 -4.59 6.61 -20.87
C GLU A 104 -4.22 6.06 -19.48
N ALA A 105 -3.84 4.79 -19.42
CA ALA A 105 -3.40 4.18 -18.17
C ALA A 105 -2.13 4.85 -17.63
N ILE A 106 -1.17 5.18 -18.51
CA ILE A 106 0.06 5.89 -18.14
C ILE A 106 -0.29 7.31 -17.63
N SER A 107 -1.19 8.03 -18.31
CA SER A 107 -1.62 9.37 -17.89
C SER A 107 -2.25 9.35 -16.49
N ILE A 108 -3.19 8.43 -16.24
CA ILE A 108 -3.82 8.26 -14.93
C ILE A 108 -2.77 7.92 -13.86
N ALA A 109 -1.82 7.03 -14.16
CA ALA A 109 -0.75 6.67 -13.23
C ALA A 109 0.14 7.87 -12.87
N GLN A 110 0.43 8.76 -13.83
CA GLN A 110 1.19 9.99 -13.60
C GLN A 110 0.41 11.01 -12.75
N GLU A 111 -0.90 11.13 -12.95
CA GLU A 111 -1.76 11.98 -12.11
C GLU A 111 -1.80 11.47 -10.67
N ASN A 112 -1.96 10.16 -10.48
CA ASN A 112 -1.87 9.53 -9.17
C ASN A 112 -0.52 9.80 -8.51
N LEU A 113 0.58 9.65 -9.25
CA LEU A 113 1.93 9.92 -8.73
C LEU A 113 2.05 11.35 -8.19
N ARG A 114 1.61 12.36 -8.94
CA ARG A 114 1.65 13.77 -8.49
C ARG A 114 0.86 13.98 -7.19
N ALA A 115 -0.33 13.36 -7.09
CA ALA A 115 -1.15 13.44 -5.87
C ALA A 115 -0.46 12.80 -4.66
N ILE A 116 0.26 11.69 -4.87
CA ILE A 116 1.00 11.00 -3.80
C ILE A 116 2.24 11.81 -3.42
N GLU A 117 3.04 12.28 -4.39
CA GLU A 117 4.27 13.05 -4.15
C GLU A 117 3.99 14.31 -3.33
N GLY A 118 2.88 15.01 -3.57
CA GLY A 118 2.47 16.14 -2.77
C GLY A 118 2.32 15.85 -1.26
N ILE A 119 2.05 14.58 -0.91
CA ILE A 119 2.03 14.14 0.49
C ILE A 119 3.45 13.77 0.96
N LEU A 120 4.23 13.07 0.12
CA LEU A 120 5.57 12.59 0.47
C LEU A 120 6.58 13.73 0.69
N GLU A 121 6.37 14.88 0.06
CA GLU A 121 7.21 16.07 0.23
C GLU A 121 7.15 16.65 1.64
N ARG A 122 6.03 16.45 2.35
CA ARG A 122 5.77 17.02 3.67
C ARG A 122 5.45 15.94 4.70
N PRO A 123 6.41 15.05 5.03
CA PRO A 123 6.17 14.05 6.06
C PRO A 123 5.89 14.75 7.38
N PRO A 124 4.90 14.27 8.14
CA PRO A 124 4.60 14.85 9.45
C PRO A 124 5.77 14.65 10.41
N GLU A 125 6.09 15.72 11.14
CA GLU A 125 7.02 15.64 12.26
C GLU A 125 6.44 14.77 13.37
N ALA A 126 7.30 14.12 14.16
CA ALA A 126 6.96 13.32 15.33
C ALA A 126 6.19 11.99 15.07
N ARG A 127 6.15 11.48 13.84
CA ARG A 127 5.59 10.17 13.55
C ARG A 127 6.67 9.26 12.98
N ASP A 128 6.86 8.12 13.62
CA ASP A 128 7.95 7.18 13.29
C ASP A 128 7.44 5.78 12.88
N ILE A 129 6.11 5.60 12.84
CA ILE A 129 5.45 4.38 12.35
C ILE A 129 4.62 4.74 11.11
N LEU A 130 4.93 4.09 9.98
CA LEU A 130 4.22 4.30 8.72
C LEU A 130 3.48 3.03 8.27
N PHE A 131 2.20 3.19 7.98
CA PHE A 131 1.42 2.21 7.23
C PHE A 131 1.17 2.71 5.82
N VAL A 132 1.40 1.86 4.80
CA VAL A 132 1.08 2.18 3.39
C VAL A 132 0.21 1.08 2.80
N ASN A 133 -1.02 1.44 2.45
CA ASN A 133 -1.91 0.53 1.73
C ASN A 133 -1.76 0.71 0.24
N ASP A 134 -1.59 -0.39 -0.48
CA ASP A 134 -1.48 -0.51 -1.93
C ASP A 134 -0.38 0.38 -2.55
N VAL A 135 0.85 0.19 -2.05
CA VAL A 135 2.03 0.93 -2.54
C VAL A 135 2.27 0.76 -4.05
N SER A 136 1.67 -0.26 -4.66
CA SER A 136 1.74 -0.52 -6.09
C SER A 136 1.25 0.65 -6.93
N LEU A 137 0.27 1.42 -6.45
CA LEU A 137 -0.29 2.57 -7.17
C LEU A 137 0.76 3.68 -7.37
N TYR A 138 1.67 3.87 -6.40
CA TYR A 138 2.83 4.74 -6.58
C TYR A 138 3.77 4.18 -7.67
N LEU A 139 4.03 2.87 -7.65
CA LEU A 139 5.00 2.20 -8.53
C LEU A 139 4.55 2.09 -10.00
N HIS A 140 3.30 2.39 -10.31
CA HIS A 140 2.83 2.49 -11.69
C HIS A 140 3.58 3.55 -12.50
N ALA A 141 3.99 4.65 -11.89
CA ALA A 141 4.72 5.75 -12.54
C ALA A 141 5.93 6.22 -11.73
N GLY A 142 5.93 6.05 -10.40
CA GLY A 142 7.01 6.44 -9.50
C GLY A 142 8.23 5.51 -9.56
N ASP A 143 9.28 5.90 -8.88
CA ASP A 143 10.54 5.16 -8.75
C ASP A 143 10.68 4.56 -7.35
N ALA A 144 10.98 3.25 -7.27
CA ALA A 144 11.09 2.54 -6.00
C ALA A 144 12.20 3.11 -5.10
N ASN A 145 13.31 3.59 -5.67
CA ASN A 145 14.40 4.16 -4.86
C ASN A 145 14.01 5.50 -4.23
N GLN A 146 13.23 6.33 -4.95
CA GLN A 146 12.68 7.57 -4.40
C GLN A 146 11.71 7.25 -3.24
N LEU A 147 10.83 6.26 -3.43
CA LEU A 147 9.95 5.80 -2.37
C LEU A 147 10.74 5.28 -1.17
N ILE A 148 11.79 4.48 -1.38
CA ILE A 148 12.68 3.98 -0.33
C ILE A 148 13.32 5.12 0.46
N CYS A 149 13.71 6.22 -0.19
CA CYS A 149 14.23 7.40 0.51
C CYS A 149 13.18 8.01 1.47
N PHE A 150 11.91 8.00 1.08
CA PHE A 150 10.82 8.43 1.97
C PHE A 150 10.59 7.43 3.12
N LEU A 151 10.49 6.13 2.82
CA LEU A 151 10.24 5.09 3.81
C LEU A 151 11.33 5.04 4.90
N ARG A 152 12.58 5.37 4.56
CA ARG A 152 13.71 5.43 5.50
C ARG A 152 13.57 6.49 6.59
N LYS A 153 12.66 7.44 6.46
CA LYS A 153 12.38 8.46 7.49
C LYS A 153 11.62 7.88 8.70
N PHE A 154 11.09 6.66 8.58
CA PHE A 154 10.31 5.97 9.61
C PHE A 154 11.10 4.80 10.20
N GLN A 155 10.99 4.61 11.52
CA GLN A 155 11.61 3.49 12.22
C GLN A 155 10.87 2.17 11.94
N THR A 156 9.55 2.26 11.83
CA THR A 156 8.66 1.12 11.54
C THR A 156 7.89 1.40 10.27
N VAL A 157 7.88 0.44 9.35
CA VAL A 157 7.08 0.51 8.11
C VAL A 157 6.31 -0.79 7.93
N VAL A 158 5.00 -0.69 7.76
CA VAL A 158 4.14 -1.81 7.33
C VAL A 158 3.45 -1.40 6.03
N ALA A 159 3.82 -2.02 4.93
CA ALA A 159 3.26 -1.74 3.64
C ALA A 159 2.63 -2.98 3.01
N ASN A 160 1.65 -2.79 2.13
CA ASN A 160 1.20 -3.86 1.26
C ASN A 160 1.27 -3.47 -0.21
N ALA A 161 1.51 -4.47 -1.06
CA ALA A 161 1.61 -4.30 -2.50
C ALA A 161 0.92 -5.44 -3.24
N TYR A 162 0.43 -5.13 -4.44
CA TYR A 162 -0.05 -6.14 -5.36
C TYR A 162 1.11 -6.94 -5.94
N ARG A 163 0.98 -8.26 -5.90
CA ARG A 163 1.83 -9.20 -6.63
C ARG A 163 0.97 -10.36 -7.10
N GLY A 164 0.56 -10.30 -8.35
CA GLY A 164 -0.36 -11.28 -8.90
C GLY A 164 -0.49 -11.23 -10.41
N THR A 165 -1.44 -12.00 -10.94
CA THR A 165 -1.71 -12.14 -12.37
C THR A 165 -3.16 -11.87 -12.76
N LYS A 166 -4.04 -11.64 -11.78
CA LYS A 166 -5.48 -11.48 -12.01
C LYS A 166 -5.87 -10.14 -12.63
N LEU A 167 -5.04 -9.09 -12.44
CA LEU A 167 -5.30 -7.80 -13.07
C LEU A 167 -4.80 -7.77 -14.52
N PRO A 168 -5.40 -6.93 -15.40
CA PRO A 168 -4.98 -6.78 -16.79
C PRO A 168 -3.49 -6.51 -16.91
N GLN A 169 -2.82 -7.21 -17.83
CA GLN A 169 -1.40 -7.06 -18.08
C GLN A 169 -1.14 -5.99 -19.12
N GLY A 170 -0.01 -5.28 -19.01
CA GLY A 170 0.38 -4.20 -19.90
C GLY A 170 1.63 -3.47 -19.42
N PRO A 171 2.02 -2.35 -20.06
CA PRO A 171 3.24 -1.60 -19.70
C PRO A 171 3.31 -1.22 -18.21
N ILE A 172 2.19 -0.78 -17.63
CA ILE A 172 2.10 -0.47 -16.19
C ILE A 172 2.38 -1.71 -15.34
N SER A 173 1.86 -2.88 -15.73
CA SER A 173 2.04 -4.12 -14.95
C SER A 173 3.49 -4.60 -14.98
N SER A 174 4.17 -4.45 -16.10
CA SER A 174 5.60 -4.80 -16.22
C SER A 174 6.44 -3.89 -15.35
N ARG A 175 6.23 -2.56 -15.45
CA ARG A 175 6.91 -1.58 -14.62
C ARG A 175 6.65 -1.82 -13.13
N GLU A 176 5.40 -1.99 -12.71
CA GLU A 176 5.04 -2.26 -11.33
C GLU A 176 5.81 -3.47 -10.78
N ARG A 177 5.84 -4.57 -11.53
CA ARG A 177 6.53 -5.80 -11.12
C ARG A 177 8.02 -5.56 -10.90
N GLU A 178 8.69 -4.87 -11.83
CA GLU A 178 10.10 -4.51 -11.71
C GLU A 178 10.35 -3.63 -10.48
N GLN A 179 9.51 -2.62 -10.27
CA GLN A 179 9.63 -1.69 -9.15
C GLN A 179 9.31 -2.37 -7.81
N VAL A 180 8.35 -3.30 -7.76
CA VAL A 180 8.07 -4.11 -6.56
C VAL A 180 9.26 -5.02 -6.24
N ASP A 181 9.93 -5.60 -7.23
CA ASP A 181 11.11 -6.45 -7.00
C ASP A 181 12.29 -5.64 -6.42
N ILE A 182 12.45 -4.38 -6.81
CA ILE A 182 13.41 -3.45 -6.19
C ILE A 182 12.98 -3.15 -4.75
N LEU A 183 11.70 -2.81 -4.55
CA LEU A 183 11.16 -2.46 -3.24
C LEU A 183 11.30 -3.60 -2.22
N VAL A 184 11.07 -4.85 -2.64
CA VAL A 184 11.22 -6.06 -1.80
C VAL A 184 12.59 -6.14 -1.13
N GLN A 185 13.67 -5.69 -1.80
CA GLN A 185 15.03 -5.74 -1.25
C GLN A 185 15.24 -4.79 -0.06
N PHE A 186 14.38 -3.79 0.08
CA PHE A 186 14.42 -2.83 1.19
C PHE A 186 13.78 -3.37 2.48
N PHE A 187 12.86 -4.31 2.39
CA PHE A 187 12.09 -4.81 3.53
C PHE A 187 12.79 -5.94 4.28
N ASP A 188 12.75 -5.87 5.60
CA ASP A 188 13.35 -6.86 6.51
C ASP A 188 12.50 -8.15 6.58
N LEU A 189 11.18 -8.00 6.51
CA LEU A 189 10.20 -9.08 6.50
C LEU A 189 9.27 -8.96 5.30
N VAL A 190 9.07 -10.05 4.57
CA VAL A 190 8.11 -10.15 3.46
C VAL A 190 7.13 -11.27 3.74
N LEU A 191 5.85 -10.94 3.85
CA LEU A 191 4.73 -11.86 4.04
C LEU A 191 4.03 -12.06 2.68
N GLU A 192 3.87 -13.29 2.22
CA GLU A 192 3.17 -13.63 0.97
C GLU A 192 1.82 -14.30 1.29
N LEU A 193 0.70 -13.70 0.81
CA LEU A 193 -0.69 -14.15 0.99
C LEU A 193 -1.26 -14.77 -0.28
#